data_9c04921befd6c93b02c7c8ff0f1ceffb
#
_entry.id   9c04921befd6c93b02c7c8ff0f1ceffb
#
_cell.length_a   1.000
_cell.length_b   1.000
_cell.length_c   1.000
_cell.angle_alpha   90.00
_cell.angle_beta   90.00
_cell.angle_gamma   90.00
#
_symmetry.space_group_name_H-M   'P 1'
#
loop_
_entity.id
_entity.type
_entity.pdbx_description
1 polymer ?
#
loop_
_entity_poly.entity_id
_entity_poly.type
_entity_poly.pdbx_seq_one_letter_code
_entity_poly.pdbx_strand_id
1 'polypeptide(L)' 'MTYEMAMKILDRVRDGANYPTYVITEALKATGDLETPVY' A
#
# COMPACT_ATOMS: atom_id res chain seq x y z
N MET A 1 -7.13 6.94 1.91
CA MET A 1 -5.70 7.22 1.72
C MET A 1 -5.46 7.56 0.25
N THR A 2 -4.65 8.56 0.00
CA THR A 2 -4.36 8.96 -1.36
C THR A 2 -3.25 8.10 -1.94
N TYR A 3 -3.10 8.17 -3.25
CA TYR A 3 -2.05 7.42 -3.92
C TYR A 3 -0.67 7.81 -3.37
N GLU A 4 -0.44 9.09 -3.21
CA GLU A 4 0.83 9.56 -2.67
C GLU A 4 1.10 9.02 -1.28
N MET A 5 0.09 9.07 -0.44
CA MET A 5 0.23 8.53 0.91
C MET A 5 0.53 7.05 0.87
N ALA A 6 -0.16 6.34 0.02
CA ALA A 6 0.04 4.91 -0.10
C ALA A 6 1.47 4.60 -0.55
N MET A 7 1.96 5.35 -1.50
CA MET A 7 3.32 5.14 -1.97
C MET A 7 4.34 5.39 -0.87
N LYS A 8 4.11 6.42 -0.07
CA LYS A 8 5.02 6.70 1.03
C LYS A 8 5.02 5.58 2.05
N ILE A 9 3.85 5.06 2.36
CA ILE A 9 3.74 3.98 3.33
C ILE A 9 4.43 2.73 2.81
N LEU A 10 4.19 2.39 1.57
CA LEU A 10 4.81 1.21 0.99
C LEU A 10 6.33 1.36 0.93
N ASP A 11 6.78 2.56 0.67
CA ASP A 11 8.21 2.82 0.64
C ASP A 11 8.83 2.57 2.01
N ARG A 12 8.14 3.00 3.06
CA ARG A 12 8.64 2.77 4.42
C ARG A 12 8.60 1.32 4.82
N VAL A 13 7.56 0.61 4.37
CA VAL A 13 7.49 -0.82 4.63
C VAL A 13 8.68 -1.52 3.99
N ARG A 14 9.01 -1.10 2.79
CA ARG A 14 10.15 -1.68 2.10
C ARG A 14 11.44 -1.43 2.86
N ASP A 15 11.51 -0.27 3.52
CA ASP A 15 12.68 0.10 4.30
C ASP A 15 12.74 -0.60 5.66
N GLY A 16 11.70 -1.34 5.99
CA GLY A 16 11.68 -2.09 7.23
C GLY A 16 10.78 -1.51 8.30
N ALA A 17 9.98 -0.51 7.97
CA ALA A 17 9.06 0.05 8.94
C ALA A 17 7.95 -0.94 9.23
N ASN A 18 7.52 -0.96 10.49
CA ASN A 18 6.45 -1.85 10.92
C ASN A 18 5.13 -1.14 10.87
N TYR A 19 4.26 -1.60 9.98
CA TYR A 19 2.90 -1.09 9.89
C TYR A 19 1.92 -2.23 10.12
N PRO A 20 0.75 -1.92 10.69
CA PRO A 20 -0.29 -2.95 10.80
C PRO A 20 -0.67 -3.47 9.42
N THR A 21 -1.09 -4.73 9.38
CA THR A 21 -1.46 -5.34 8.12
C THR A 21 -2.53 -4.55 7.40
N TYR A 22 -3.52 -4.02 8.14
CA TYR A 22 -4.60 -3.30 7.49
C TYR A 22 -4.10 -2.02 6.81
N VAL A 23 -3.06 -1.40 7.34
CA VAL A 23 -2.50 -0.21 6.70
C VAL A 23 -1.81 -0.60 5.40
N ILE A 24 -1.07 -1.69 5.44
CA ILE A 24 -0.39 -2.16 4.23
C ILE A 24 -1.42 -2.54 3.16
N THR A 25 -2.49 -3.20 3.57
CA THR A 25 -3.55 -3.57 2.64
C THR A 25 -4.18 -2.33 2.02
N GLU A 26 -4.44 -1.32 2.84
CA GLU A 26 -5.03 -0.09 2.33
C GLU A 26 -4.10 0.60 1.33
N ALA A 27 -2.80 0.59 1.63
CA ALA A 27 -1.84 1.19 0.72
C ALA A 27 -1.81 0.45 -0.61
N LEU A 28 -1.84 -0.86 -0.56
CA LEU A 28 -1.84 -1.65 -1.79
C LEU A 28 -3.11 -1.40 -2.61
N LYS A 29 -4.23 -1.27 -1.93
CA LYS A 29 -5.48 -0.97 -2.62
C LYS A 29 -5.43 0.41 -3.27
N ALA A 30 -4.87 1.38 -2.57
CA ALA A 30 -4.80 2.74 -3.10
C ALA A 30 -3.89 2.82 -4.32
N THR A 31 -2.87 1.99 -4.38
CA THR A 31 -1.98 1.97 -5.53
C THR A 31 -2.47 1.04 -6.62
N GLY A 32 -3.53 0.28 -6.35
CA GLY A 32 -4.09 -0.62 -7.33
C GLY A 32 -3.44 -1.98 -7.38
N ASP A 33 -2.49 -2.24 -6.52
CA ASP A 33 -1.76 -3.51 -6.58
C ASP A 33 -2.63 -4.69 -6.19
N LEU A 34 -3.54 -4.48 -5.25
CA LEU A 34 -4.42 -5.54 -4.81
C LEU A 34 -5.57 -5.77 -5.75
N GLU A 35 -6.01 -4.71 -6.38
CA GLU A 35 -7.16 -4.78 -7.27
C GLU A 35 -6.70 -4.96 -8.68
N THR A 36 -6.05 -6.03 -8.91
CA THR A 36 -5.60 -6.34 -10.25
C THR A 36 -6.80 -6.59 -11.12
N PRO A 37 -6.83 -5.97 -12.26
CA PRO A 37 -7.90 -6.28 -13.20
C PRO A 37 -7.79 -7.72 -13.61
N VAL A 38 -8.91 -8.32 -13.66
CA VAL A 38 -8.99 -9.70 -14.03
C VAL A 38 -9.54 -9.76 -15.42
N TYR A 39 -8.95 -10.50 -16.23
CA TYR A 39 -9.49 -10.73 -17.55
C TYR A 39 -9.40 -12.16 -17.93
#